data_cad6cbc99b328c96e5dde07864611d58
#
_entry.id   cad6cbc99b328c96e5dde07864611d58
#
_cell.length_a   1.000
_cell.length_b   1.000
_cell.length_c   1.000
_cell.angle_alpha   90.00
_cell.angle_beta   90.00
_cell.angle_gamma   90.00
#
_symmetry.space_group_name_H-M   'P 1'
#
loop_
_entity.id
_entity.type
_entity.pdbx_description
1 polymer ?
#
loop_
_entity_poly.entity_id
_entity_poly.type
_entity_poly.pdbx_seq_one_letter_code
_entity_poly.pdbx_strand_id
1 'polypeptide(L)'
;IFPKAQFPQIAHYVENLIRLTPTQHFTKAHPSNNTKVVNSDYQLTCLLFKADSIDKSLKRFGEKYYRKESFIYVINLGLSQNIEVGLSLADIKTELIRIYNAA
;
A
#
# COMPACT_ATOMS: atom_id res chain seq x y z
N ILE A 1 -4.12 -3.00 3.02
CA ILE A 1 -3.69 -3.17 1.62
C ILE A 1 -3.12 -4.57 1.42
N PHE A 2 -2.09 -4.94 2.16
CA PHE A 2 -1.55 -6.30 2.15
C PHE A 2 -2.14 -7.05 3.34
N PRO A 3 -2.92 -8.13 3.11
CA PRO A 3 -3.71 -8.73 4.18
C PRO A 3 -2.86 -9.44 5.23
N LYS A 4 -3.32 -9.39 6.47
CA LYS A 4 -2.66 -10.00 7.63
C LYS A 4 -2.40 -11.49 7.44
N ALA A 5 -3.32 -12.21 6.79
CA ALA A 5 -3.18 -13.64 6.57
C ALA A 5 -1.92 -14.00 5.78
N GLN A 6 -1.51 -13.14 4.83
CA GLN A 6 -0.31 -13.35 4.01
C GLN A 6 0.90 -12.58 4.52
N PHE A 7 0.68 -11.44 5.18
CA PHE A 7 1.74 -10.51 5.56
C PHE A 7 1.60 -10.06 7.01
N PRO A 8 1.74 -11.00 7.97
CA PRO A 8 1.56 -10.64 9.39
C PRO A 8 2.60 -9.62 9.88
N GLN A 9 3.78 -9.55 9.25
CA GLN A 9 4.84 -8.64 9.67
C GLN A 9 4.48 -7.17 9.50
N ILE A 10 3.61 -6.86 8.53
CA ILE A 10 3.21 -5.48 8.22
C ILE A 10 1.74 -5.21 8.53
N ALA A 11 1.05 -6.13 9.19
CA ALA A 11 -0.39 -6.02 9.44
C ALA A 11 -0.76 -4.79 10.26
N HIS A 12 0.13 -4.35 11.14
CA HIS A 12 -0.12 -3.21 12.04
C HIS A 12 0.46 -1.88 11.57
N TYR A 13 1.13 -1.87 10.41
CA TYR A 13 1.68 -0.62 9.87
C TYR A 13 0.54 0.26 9.35
N VAL A 14 0.47 1.52 9.83
CA VAL A 14 -0.55 2.46 9.32
C VAL A 14 -0.42 2.68 7.82
N GLU A 15 0.79 2.57 7.29
CA GLU A 15 1.06 2.68 5.86
C GLU A 15 0.45 1.54 5.05
N ASN A 16 0.11 0.42 5.69
CA ASN A 16 -0.56 -0.73 5.07
C ASN A 16 -2.09 -0.66 5.21
N LEU A 17 -2.60 0.24 6.03
CA LEU A 17 -4.04 0.31 6.32
C LEU A 17 -4.75 1.25 5.37
N ILE A 18 -5.96 0.88 4.96
CA ILE A 18 -6.83 1.75 4.20
C ILE A 18 -8.25 1.59 4.74
N ARG A 19 -8.97 2.72 4.84
CA ARG A 19 -10.33 2.70 5.34
C ARG A 19 -11.30 2.30 4.23
N LEU A 20 -11.99 1.18 4.43
CA LEU A 20 -12.99 0.68 3.49
C LEU A 20 -14.29 0.43 4.22
N THR A 21 -15.43 0.58 3.51
CA THR A 21 -16.69 0.07 4.01
C THR A 21 -16.67 -1.45 3.96
N PRO A 22 -17.50 -2.16 4.77
CA PRO A 22 -17.56 -3.62 4.67
C PRO A 22 -17.87 -4.12 3.26
N THR A 23 -18.77 -3.45 2.54
CA THR A 23 -19.10 -3.82 1.16
C THR A 23 -17.89 -3.67 0.23
N GLN A 24 -17.17 -2.56 0.33
CA GLN A 24 -15.96 -2.35 -0.47
C GLN A 24 -14.90 -3.40 -0.16
N HIS A 25 -14.74 -3.76 1.10
CA HIS A 25 -13.76 -4.76 1.49
C HIS A 25 -14.06 -6.12 0.87
N PHE A 26 -15.31 -6.60 0.97
CA PHE A 26 -15.66 -7.93 0.49
C PHE A 26 -15.86 -8.00 -1.03
N THR A 27 -16.39 -6.95 -1.66
CA THR A 27 -16.72 -7.01 -3.08
C THR A 27 -15.60 -6.54 -3.99
N LYS A 28 -14.74 -5.63 -3.53
CA LYS A 28 -13.67 -5.05 -4.35
C LYS A 28 -12.28 -5.54 -3.95
N ALA A 29 -11.97 -5.56 -2.65
CA ALA A 29 -10.66 -5.99 -2.19
C ALA A 29 -10.50 -7.52 -2.21
N HIS A 30 -11.59 -8.27 -1.94
CA HIS A 30 -11.59 -9.74 -1.90
C HIS A 30 -12.71 -10.30 -2.77
N PRO A 31 -12.58 -10.24 -4.11
CA PRO A 31 -13.67 -10.58 -5.02
C PRO A 31 -14.12 -12.04 -4.94
N SER A 32 -13.28 -12.94 -4.44
CA SER A 32 -13.61 -14.37 -4.30
C SER A 32 -14.09 -14.75 -2.91
N ASN A 33 -14.39 -13.78 -2.04
CA ASN A 33 -14.68 -13.99 -0.62
C ASN A 33 -13.54 -14.65 0.16
N ASN A 34 -12.38 -14.78 -0.44
CA ASN A 34 -11.19 -15.30 0.22
C ASN A 34 -10.36 -14.12 0.71
N THR A 35 -10.27 -13.92 2.04
CA THR A 35 -9.55 -12.80 2.63
C THR A 35 -8.04 -12.83 2.39
N LYS A 36 -7.51 -13.93 1.85
CA LYS A 36 -6.10 -14.03 1.46
C LYS A 36 -5.83 -13.53 0.04
N VAL A 37 -6.88 -13.34 -0.75
CA VAL A 37 -6.76 -12.90 -2.15
C VAL A 37 -7.26 -11.48 -2.28
N VAL A 38 -6.43 -10.60 -2.81
CA VAL A 38 -6.76 -9.18 -3.04
C VAL A 38 -6.75 -8.91 -4.53
N ASN A 39 -7.75 -8.17 -5.02
CA ASN A 39 -7.80 -7.74 -6.42
C ASN A 39 -6.60 -6.83 -6.72
N SER A 40 -5.77 -7.20 -7.71
CA SER A 40 -4.52 -6.50 -8.02
C SER A 40 -4.74 -5.06 -8.47
N ASP A 41 -5.74 -4.81 -9.33
CA ASP A 41 -6.02 -3.46 -9.80
C ASP A 41 -6.50 -2.56 -8.67
N TYR A 42 -7.34 -3.10 -7.80
CA TYR A 42 -7.82 -2.35 -6.64
C TYR A 42 -6.70 -2.14 -5.63
N GLN A 43 -5.83 -3.12 -5.47
CA GLN A 43 -4.66 -2.98 -4.60
C GLN A 43 -3.75 -1.84 -5.07
N LEU A 44 -3.47 -1.77 -6.38
CA LEU A 44 -2.67 -0.67 -6.93
C LEU A 44 -3.34 0.68 -6.68
N THR A 45 -4.66 0.76 -6.90
CA THR A 45 -5.41 1.99 -6.62
C THR A 45 -5.26 2.41 -5.15
N CYS A 46 -5.37 1.46 -4.22
CA CYS A 46 -5.20 1.73 -2.80
C CYS A 46 -3.78 2.19 -2.47
N LEU A 47 -2.77 1.59 -3.07
CA LEU A 47 -1.37 1.98 -2.85
C LEU A 47 -1.10 3.39 -3.38
N LEU A 48 -1.61 3.73 -4.56
CA LEU A 48 -1.45 5.08 -5.11
C LEU A 48 -2.17 6.12 -4.25
N PHE A 49 -3.38 5.81 -3.80
CA PHE A 49 -4.11 6.69 -2.88
C PHE A 49 -3.35 6.87 -1.57
N LYS A 50 -2.81 5.78 -1.02
CA LYS A 50 -2.04 5.84 0.21
C LYS A 50 -0.76 6.65 0.03
N ALA A 51 -0.08 6.52 -1.10
CA ALA A 51 1.10 7.32 -1.41
C ALA A 51 0.76 8.81 -1.41
N ASP A 52 -0.34 9.21 -2.02
CA ASP A 52 -0.79 10.61 -2.02
C ASP A 52 -1.12 11.10 -0.61
N SER A 53 -1.79 10.28 0.19
CA SER A 53 -2.13 10.61 1.57
C SER A 53 -0.88 10.82 2.42
N ILE A 54 0.11 9.94 2.27
CA ILE A 54 1.38 10.03 2.97
C ILE A 54 2.13 11.29 2.55
N ASP A 55 2.19 11.58 1.25
CA ASP A 55 2.86 12.77 0.73
C ASP A 55 2.28 14.05 1.32
N LYS A 56 0.95 14.17 1.32
CA LYS A 56 0.26 15.32 1.91
C LYS A 56 0.54 15.44 3.41
N SER A 57 0.51 14.32 4.12
CA SER A 57 0.75 14.29 5.56
C SER A 57 2.19 14.69 5.89
N LEU A 58 3.16 14.20 5.12
CA LEU A 58 4.57 14.52 5.32
C LEU A 58 4.83 16.02 5.08
N LYS A 59 4.22 16.59 4.05
CA LYS A 59 4.38 18.02 3.74
C LYS A 59 3.76 18.91 4.81
N ARG A 60 2.65 18.48 5.43
CA ARG A 60 1.92 19.29 6.40
C ARG A 60 2.38 19.05 7.84
N PHE A 61 2.68 17.82 8.21
CA PHE A 61 2.92 17.41 9.60
C PHE A 61 4.29 16.75 9.83
N GLY A 62 5.11 16.59 8.78
CA GLY A 62 6.32 15.79 8.90
C GLY A 62 5.96 14.32 9.17
N GLU A 63 6.78 13.63 9.93
CA GLU A 63 6.60 12.21 10.21
C GLU A 63 5.72 11.92 11.44
N LYS A 64 4.77 12.80 11.72
CA LYS A 64 3.89 12.66 12.89
C LYS A 64 2.95 11.45 12.76
N TYR A 65 2.41 11.22 11.57
CA TYR A 65 1.40 10.17 11.34
C TYR A 65 1.93 9.05 10.44
N TYR A 66 2.72 9.36 9.43
CA TYR A 66 3.27 8.40 8.48
C TYR A 66 4.76 8.59 8.33
N ARG A 67 5.44 7.51 7.96
CA ARG A 67 6.86 7.52 7.61
C ARG A 67 7.03 6.95 6.21
N LYS A 68 7.72 7.67 5.33
CA LYS A 68 8.02 7.20 3.97
C LYS A 68 8.79 5.87 4.01
N GLU A 69 9.75 5.77 4.89
CA GLU A 69 10.55 4.55 5.07
C GLU A 69 9.68 3.34 5.41
N SER A 70 8.69 3.52 6.29
CA SER A 70 7.75 2.46 6.67
C SER A 70 6.87 2.05 5.48
N PHE A 71 6.44 3.01 4.67
CA PHE A 71 5.65 2.73 3.48
C PHE A 71 6.47 1.92 2.46
N ILE A 72 7.73 2.30 2.25
CA ILE A 72 8.64 1.57 1.36
C ILE A 72 8.86 0.14 1.88
N TYR A 73 9.02 -0.04 3.18
CA TYR A 73 9.14 -1.37 3.79
C TYR A 73 7.89 -2.22 3.52
N VAL A 74 6.70 -1.63 3.69
CA VAL A 74 5.43 -2.31 3.40
C VAL A 74 5.38 -2.77 1.94
N ILE A 75 5.72 -1.89 1.01
CA ILE A 75 5.73 -2.22 -0.43
C ILE A 75 6.73 -3.33 -0.72
N ASN A 76 7.95 -3.19 -0.22
CA ASN A 76 9.02 -4.15 -0.49
C ASN A 76 8.66 -5.54 0.03
N LEU A 77 8.08 -5.62 1.22
CA LEU A 77 7.65 -6.89 1.76
C LEU A 77 6.45 -7.46 1.00
N GLY A 78 5.45 -6.62 0.75
CA GLY A 78 4.19 -7.06 0.12
C GLY A 78 4.35 -7.46 -1.34
N LEU A 79 5.24 -6.79 -2.07
CA LEU A 79 5.44 -7.03 -3.52
C LEU A 79 6.77 -7.70 -3.84
N SER A 80 7.55 -8.08 -2.83
CA SER A 80 8.89 -8.69 -3.01
C SER A 80 9.80 -7.82 -3.87
N GLN A 81 9.91 -6.54 -3.50
CA GLN A 81 10.71 -5.55 -4.22
C GLN A 81 11.83 -5.00 -3.34
N ASN A 82 12.73 -4.23 -3.94
CA ASN A 82 13.85 -3.57 -3.27
C ASN A 82 13.91 -2.09 -3.62
N ILE A 83 12.81 -1.38 -3.36
CA ILE A 83 12.72 0.07 -3.60
C ILE A 83 13.62 0.79 -2.58
N GLU A 84 14.41 1.75 -3.06
CA GLU A 84 15.30 2.53 -2.21
C GLU A 84 14.54 3.51 -1.34
N VAL A 85 14.94 3.66 -0.07
CA VAL A 85 14.30 4.57 0.87
C VAL A 85 14.46 6.04 0.50
N GLY A 86 15.41 6.35 -0.39
CA GLY A 86 15.63 7.73 -0.85
C GLY A 86 14.67 8.22 -1.91
N LEU A 87 13.84 7.35 -2.50
CA LEU A 87 12.90 7.76 -3.54
C LEU A 87 11.80 8.68 -3.00
N SER A 88 11.42 9.68 -3.81
CA SER A 88 10.27 10.52 -3.50
C SER A 88 8.97 9.75 -3.64
N LEU A 89 7.88 10.25 -3.04
CA LEU A 89 6.57 9.61 -3.18
C LEU A 89 6.12 9.59 -4.65
N ALA A 90 6.45 10.62 -5.43
CA ALA A 90 6.15 10.64 -6.86
C ALA A 90 6.85 9.49 -7.59
N ASP A 91 8.13 9.26 -7.29
CA ASP A 91 8.91 8.16 -7.89
C ASP A 91 8.41 6.80 -7.42
N ILE A 92 8.00 6.69 -6.16
CA ILE A 92 7.40 5.46 -5.64
C ILE A 92 6.12 5.12 -6.40
N LYS A 93 5.26 6.11 -6.68
CA LYS A 93 4.05 5.90 -7.47
C LYS A 93 4.38 5.39 -8.87
N THR A 94 5.38 5.98 -9.52
CA THR A 94 5.83 5.53 -10.84
C THR A 94 6.30 4.08 -10.79
N GLU A 95 7.07 3.70 -9.77
CA GLU A 95 7.53 2.33 -9.59
C GLU A 95 6.38 1.37 -9.33
N LEU A 96 5.38 1.76 -8.54
CA LEU A 96 4.21 0.91 -8.30
C LEU A 96 3.47 0.61 -9.61
N ILE A 97 3.25 1.62 -10.44
CA ILE A 97 2.60 1.43 -11.74
C ILE A 97 3.42 0.48 -12.60
N ARG A 98 4.74 0.65 -12.64
CA ARG A 98 5.64 -0.24 -13.40
C ARG A 98 5.54 -1.68 -12.92
N ILE A 99 5.59 -1.89 -11.60
CA ILE A 99 5.56 -3.23 -11.00
C ILE A 99 4.25 -3.94 -11.36
N TYR A 100 3.12 -3.27 -11.22
CA TYR A 100 1.82 -3.89 -11.50
C TYR A 100 1.60 -4.13 -13.00
N ASN A 101 2.18 -3.29 -13.86
CA ASN A 101 2.05 -3.48 -15.32
C ASN A 101 2.99 -4.55 -15.85
N ALA A 102 4.03 -4.90 -15.12
CA ALA A 102 4.98 -5.95 -15.51
C ALA A 102 4.47 -7.36 -15.21
N ALA A 103 3.45 -7.47 -14.38
CA ALA A 103 2.93 -8.77 -13.92
C ALA A 103 2.02 -9.46 -14.94
#